data_243fcdc0f80b1a2eada6e98769d16dae
#
_entry.id   243fcdc0f80b1a2eada6e98769d16dae
#
_cell.length_a   1.000
_cell.length_b   1.000
_cell.length_c   1.000
_cell.angle_alpha   90.00
_cell.angle_beta   90.00
_cell.angle_gamma   90.00
#
_symmetry.space_group_name_H-M   'P 1'
#
loop_
_entity.id
_entity.type
_entity.pdbx_description
1 polymer ?
#
loop_
_entity_poly.entity_id
_entity_poly.type
_entity_poly.pdbx_seq_one_letter_code
_entity_poly.pdbx_strand_id
1 'polypeptide(L)'
;MARKLYFTILLLLFVSIMYAQYIPDVLGDNYLRRTIQMPDDYEGKVVCTLVKKPQLPETKQAILYIHGYNDYFFQKQLGDSVNAHGYNFYAMDLRKYGRSILPNQNPFFCKSLKEYFADLDTALAIIKEEGNDKILLMAHSTGGLITPYYLDSKKGKLPVDGLILNSPFLDWNFGWMMEKIVIPVVSCIGKLFPNLTVQGYGDASYAHSLLKRFKGEWVYNTDWKMMNGHPKKAGWINAIQEAQKTVQKGI
;
A
#
# COMPACT_ATOMS: atom_id res chain seq x y z
N MET A 1 23.11 -3.51 -63.05
CA MET A 1 23.18 -4.19 -61.76
C MET A 1 22.82 -3.18 -60.67
N ALA A 2 21.56 -3.16 -60.20
CA ALA A 2 21.10 -2.24 -59.19
C ALA A 2 21.28 -2.89 -57.81
N ARG A 3 22.22 -2.34 -57.03
CA ARG A 3 22.40 -2.73 -55.63
C ARG A 3 21.21 -2.19 -54.82
N LYS A 4 20.29 -3.08 -54.48
CA LYS A 4 19.22 -2.76 -53.49
C LYS A 4 19.86 -2.55 -52.12
N LEU A 5 19.94 -1.30 -51.75
CA LEU A 5 20.32 -0.88 -50.39
C LEU A 5 19.13 -1.14 -49.46
N TYR A 6 19.13 -2.27 -48.75
CA TYR A 6 18.17 -2.52 -47.72
C TYR A 6 18.59 -1.67 -46.52
N PHE A 7 17.97 -0.51 -46.41
CA PHE A 7 17.95 0.25 -45.13
C PHE A 7 17.11 -0.53 -44.15
N THR A 8 17.74 -1.41 -43.40
CA THR A 8 17.12 -1.98 -42.19
C THR A 8 17.04 -0.84 -41.20
N ILE A 9 15.91 -0.13 -41.20
CA ILE A 9 15.52 0.75 -40.10
C ILE A 9 15.32 -0.19 -38.93
N LEU A 10 16.38 -0.37 -38.12
CA LEU A 10 16.29 -0.90 -36.79
C LEU A 10 15.50 0.13 -36.00
N LEU A 11 14.17 0.00 -36.04
CA LEU A 11 13.27 0.69 -35.14
C LEU A 11 13.58 0.11 -33.77
N LEU A 12 14.65 0.65 -33.14
CA LEU A 12 14.81 0.61 -31.70
C LEU A 12 13.54 1.27 -31.16
N LEU A 13 12.51 0.45 -31.00
CA LEU A 13 11.49 0.67 -30.01
C LEU A 13 12.27 0.81 -28.70
N PHE A 14 12.76 2.02 -28.45
CA PHE A 14 12.85 2.54 -27.12
C PHE A 14 11.41 2.50 -26.62
N VAL A 15 10.99 1.34 -26.16
CA VAL A 15 10.07 1.28 -25.04
C VAL A 15 10.90 1.97 -23.97
N SER A 16 10.86 3.29 -23.95
CA SER A 16 11.05 4.04 -22.74
C SER A 16 9.95 3.48 -21.84
N ILE A 17 10.29 2.45 -21.09
CA ILE A 17 9.69 2.24 -19.81
C ILE A 17 9.91 3.61 -19.19
N MET A 18 8.88 4.44 -19.25
CA MET A 18 8.84 5.68 -18.53
C MET A 18 8.83 5.24 -17.06
N TYR A 19 10.03 4.92 -16.55
CA TYR A 19 10.21 4.87 -15.13
C TYR A 19 9.77 6.24 -14.66
N ALA A 20 8.60 6.31 -14.05
CA ALA A 20 8.11 7.56 -13.53
C ALA A 20 9.22 8.12 -12.65
N GLN A 21 9.73 9.29 -13.03
CA GLN A 21 10.85 9.91 -12.33
C GLN A 21 10.40 10.29 -10.93
N TYR A 22 11.30 10.21 -9.97
CA TYR A 22 11.04 10.77 -8.65
C TYR A 22 10.90 12.29 -8.74
N ILE A 23 9.88 12.79 -8.09
CA ILE A 23 9.62 14.23 -7.93
C ILE A 23 9.53 14.56 -6.43
N PRO A 24 9.74 15.82 -6.02
CA PRO A 24 9.55 16.23 -4.64
C PRO A 24 8.16 15.84 -4.11
N ASP A 25 8.10 15.30 -2.90
CA ASP A 25 6.86 14.96 -2.24
C ASP A 25 6.31 16.15 -1.44
N VAL A 26 5.00 16.13 -1.17
CA VAL A 26 4.31 17.13 -0.34
C VAL A 26 4.83 17.20 1.10
N LEU A 27 5.54 16.18 1.56
CA LEU A 27 6.18 16.14 2.88
C LEU A 27 7.38 17.09 2.99
N GLY A 28 7.96 17.54 1.86
CA GLY A 28 9.17 18.36 1.85
C GLY A 28 10.42 17.62 2.37
N ASP A 29 11.44 18.36 2.82
CA ASP A 29 12.64 17.86 3.52
C ASP A 29 13.29 16.63 2.87
N ASN A 30 13.51 16.70 1.55
CA ASN A 30 14.09 15.64 0.75
C ASN A 30 13.26 14.35 0.61
N TYR A 31 11.98 14.39 0.98
CA TYR A 31 11.07 13.33 0.58
C TYR A 31 10.75 13.43 -0.92
N LEU A 32 10.88 12.31 -1.58
CA LEU A 32 10.60 12.15 -3.00
C LEU A 32 9.46 11.15 -3.18
N ARG A 33 8.69 11.31 -4.25
CA ARG A 33 7.65 10.34 -4.62
C ARG A 33 7.77 9.93 -6.08
N ARG A 34 7.36 8.71 -6.35
CA ARG A 34 7.25 8.13 -7.68
C ARG A 34 5.90 7.45 -7.81
N THR A 35 5.04 7.96 -8.68
CA THR A 35 3.77 7.30 -9.02
C THR A 35 4.03 6.26 -10.11
N ILE A 36 3.57 5.05 -9.89
CA ILE A 36 3.84 3.88 -10.72
C ILE A 36 2.52 3.41 -11.32
N GLN A 37 2.46 3.33 -12.65
CA GLN A 37 1.31 2.76 -13.33
C GLN A 37 1.29 1.25 -13.10
N MET A 38 0.16 0.75 -12.64
CA MET A 38 -0.11 -0.68 -12.45
C MET A 38 -1.06 -1.18 -13.56
N PRO A 39 -1.16 -2.50 -13.77
CA PRO A 39 -2.21 -3.06 -14.62
C PRO A 39 -3.59 -2.60 -14.14
N ASP A 40 -4.46 -2.30 -15.11
CA ASP A 40 -5.84 -1.90 -14.84
C ASP A 40 -6.58 -2.98 -14.04
N ASP A 41 -7.50 -2.56 -13.19
CA ASP A 41 -8.40 -3.45 -12.47
C ASP A 41 -9.87 -3.28 -12.91
N TYR A 42 -10.80 -3.82 -12.14
CA TYR A 42 -12.25 -3.74 -12.42
C TYR A 42 -12.83 -2.32 -12.28
N GLU A 43 -12.07 -1.33 -11.84
CA GLU A 43 -12.44 0.09 -11.80
C GLU A 43 -11.65 0.92 -12.82
N GLY A 44 -10.86 0.27 -13.68
CA GLY A 44 -10.04 0.89 -14.71
C GLY A 44 -8.59 1.13 -14.26
N LYS A 45 -8.03 2.29 -14.62
CA LYS A 45 -6.62 2.60 -14.34
C LYS A 45 -6.28 2.51 -12.87
N VAL A 46 -5.10 1.96 -12.58
CA VAL A 46 -4.57 1.79 -11.22
C VAL A 46 -3.16 2.34 -11.15
N VAL A 47 -2.86 3.03 -10.07
CA VAL A 47 -1.49 3.44 -9.71
C VAL A 47 -1.19 3.05 -8.27
N CYS A 48 0.09 2.89 -7.95
CA CYS A 48 0.59 2.95 -6.59
C CYS A 48 1.69 4.02 -6.49
N THR A 49 2.00 4.52 -5.30
CA THR A 49 2.96 5.60 -5.13
C THR A 49 4.02 5.23 -4.11
N LEU A 50 5.26 5.15 -4.56
CA LEU A 50 6.42 4.93 -3.69
C LEU A 50 6.96 6.28 -3.25
N VAL A 51 6.97 6.52 -1.95
CA VAL A 51 7.63 7.67 -1.30
C VAL A 51 8.96 7.20 -0.77
N LYS A 52 10.02 8.00 -0.90
CA LYS A 52 11.32 7.69 -0.32
C LYS A 52 12.00 8.89 0.33
N LYS A 53 12.84 8.60 1.30
CA LYS A 53 13.84 9.51 1.84
C LYS A 53 15.19 8.78 1.84
N PRO A 54 16.12 9.16 0.97
CA PRO A 54 17.45 8.54 0.92
C PRO A 54 18.27 8.93 2.15
N GLN A 55 19.08 7.99 2.65
CA GLN A 55 20.02 8.23 3.74
C GLN A 55 21.30 8.85 3.20
N LEU A 56 21.86 9.80 3.93
CA LEU A 56 23.19 10.37 3.70
C LEU A 56 24.04 10.22 4.98
N PRO A 57 25.21 9.59 4.95
CA PRO A 57 25.84 8.93 3.80
C PRO A 57 25.06 7.71 3.31
N GLU A 58 25.33 7.30 2.06
CA GLU A 58 24.64 6.19 1.41
C GLU A 58 24.72 4.88 2.21
N THR A 59 23.62 4.18 2.27
CA THR A 59 23.46 2.85 2.87
C THR A 59 22.82 1.89 1.89
N LYS A 60 23.04 0.58 2.10
CA LYS A 60 22.40 -0.48 1.35
C LYS A 60 21.27 -1.17 2.13
N GLN A 61 20.85 -0.55 3.23
CA GLN A 61 19.78 -1.05 4.07
C GLN A 61 18.55 -0.18 3.91
N ALA A 62 17.39 -0.79 3.73
CA ALA A 62 16.14 -0.09 3.53
C ALA A 62 15.04 -0.59 4.46
N ILE A 63 14.12 0.29 4.81
CA ILE A 63 12.83 -0.06 5.40
C ILE A 63 11.74 0.38 4.44
N LEU A 64 10.82 -0.56 4.10
CA LEU A 64 9.59 -0.28 3.37
C LEU A 64 8.41 -0.30 4.34
N TYR A 65 7.76 0.86 4.49
CA TYR A 65 6.58 1.02 5.35
C TYR A 65 5.28 0.85 4.56
N ILE A 66 4.33 0.07 5.14
CA ILE A 66 2.99 -0.16 4.60
C ILE A 66 1.95 0.33 5.60
N HIS A 67 1.10 1.25 5.16
CA HIS A 67 0.07 1.90 5.97
C HIS A 67 -1.16 1.01 6.23
N GLY A 68 -2.08 1.49 7.08
CA GLY A 68 -3.35 0.86 7.39
C GLY A 68 -4.52 1.27 6.47
N TYR A 69 -5.75 0.84 6.85
CA TYR A 69 -7.00 1.25 6.20
C TYR A 69 -7.29 2.73 6.44
N ASN A 70 -7.86 3.41 5.45
CA ASN A 70 -8.12 4.85 5.48
C ASN A 70 -6.88 5.63 5.94
N ASP A 71 -5.74 5.29 5.36
CA ASP A 71 -4.45 5.86 5.72
C ASP A 71 -3.56 6.03 4.48
N TYR A 72 -2.42 6.67 4.64
CA TYR A 72 -1.35 6.83 3.68
C TYR A 72 -0.08 7.24 4.43
N PHE A 73 1.07 7.29 3.77
CA PHE A 73 2.26 7.75 4.49
C PHE A 73 2.29 9.27 4.66
N PHE A 74 2.15 9.74 5.89
CA PHE A 74 2.30 11.15 6.30
C PHE A 74 3.14 11.32 7.58
N GLN A 75 3.51 10.23 8.22
CA GLN A 75 4.23 10.19 9.49
C GLN A 75 5.72 10.51 9.26
N LYS A 76 6.01 11.76 8.88
CA LYS A 76 7.34 12.24 8.56
C LYS A 76 8.37 11.89 9.64
N GLN A 77 8.02 12.04 10.92
CA GLN A 77 8.89 11.73 12.06
C GLN A 77 9.34 10.26 12.05
N LEU A 78 8.50 9.33 11.61
CA LEU A 78 8.88 7.94 11.45
C LEU A 78 9.98 7.78 10.39
N GLY A 79 9.78 8.34 9.21
CA GLY A 79 10.78 8.28 8.14
C GLY A 79 12.09 8.98 8.52
N ASP A 80 12.01 10.12 9.19
CA ASP A 80 13.17 10.85 9.69
C ASP A 80 13.95 10.03 10.73
N SER A 81 13.24 9.38 11.67
CA SER A 81 13.84 8.50 12.67
C SER A 81 14.54 7.29 12.05
N VAL A 82 13.88 6.61 11.12
CA VAL A 82 14.45 5.47 10.38
C VAL A 82 15.72 5.90 9.64
N ASN A 83 15.66 7.05 8.99
CA ASN A 83 16.77 7.62 8.26
C ASN A 83 17.93 7.98 9.19
N ALA A 84 17.64 8.58 10.35
CA ALA A 84 18.66 8.90 11.37
C ALA A 84 19.36 7.65 11.95
N HIS A 85 18.73 6.47 11.83
CA HIS A 85 19.31 5.18 12.24
C HIS A 85 20.05 4.46 11.10
N GLY A 86 20.33 5.13 9.99
CA GLY A 86 21.16 4.61 8.90
C GLY A 86 20.44 3.76 7.87
N TYR A 87 19.12 3.89 7.73
CA TYR A 87 18.35 3.19 6.70
C TYR A 87 17.82 4.15 5.63
N ASN A 88 17.81 3.73 4.39
CA ASN A 88 16.96 4.34 3.37
C ASN A 88 15.49 4.09 3.76
N PHE A 89 14.71 5.14 3.80
CA PHE A 89 13.29 5.01 4.12
C PHE A 89 12.45 5.02 2.86
N TYR A 90 11.56 4.05 2.77
CA TYR A 90 10.53 3.95 1.74
C TYR A 90 9.17 3.75 2.39
N ALA A 91 8.13 4.29 1.75
CA ALA A 91 6.74 4.02 2.11
C ALA A 91 5.91 3.85 0.84
N MET A 92 4.97 2.90 0.85
CA MET A 92 4.07 2.68 -0.27
C MET A 92 2.67 3.19 0.09
N ASP A 93 2.17 4.17 -0.66
CA ASP A 93 0.74 4.39 -0.74
C ASP A 93 0.17 3.36 -1.72
N LEU A 94 -0.50 2.34 -1.19
CA LEU A 94 -1.08 1.25 -1.95
C LEU A 94 -2.11 1.79 -2.96
N ARG A 95 -2.46 1.00 -3.98
CA ARG A 95 -3.54 1.36 -4.92
C ARG A 95 -4.79 1.81 -4.18
N LYS A 96 -5.44 2.87 -4.66
CA LYS A 96 -6.65 3.48 -4.09
C LYS A 96 -6.48 4.06 -2.68
N TYR A 97 -5.24 4.37 -2.29
CA TYR A 97 -4.91 5.03 -1.02
C TYR A 97 -4.06 6.27 -1.25
N GLY A 98 -4.23 7.27 -0.40
CA GLY A 98 -3.38 8.44 -0.37
C GLY A 98 -3.14 9.07 -1.74
N ARG A 99 -1.86 9.19 -2.13
CA ARG A 99 -1.43 9.73 -3.43
C ARG A 99 -1.84 8.87 -4.62
N SER A 100 -2.31 7.66 -4.37
CA SER A 100 -2.69 6.66 -5.40
C SER A 100 -4.19 6.62 -5.67
N ILE A 101 -4.97 7.49 -5.04
CA ILE A 101 -6.40 7.63 -5.32
C ILE A 101 -6.57 8.33 -6.67
N LEU A 102 -7.28 7.70 -7.59
CA LEU A 102 -7.67 8.28 -8.88
C LEU A 102 -9.16 8.64 -8.89
N PRO A 103 -9.57 9.60 -9.74
CA PRO A 103 -10.98 9.90 -9.94
C PRO A 103 -11.80 8.66 -10.31
N ASN A 104 -13.06 8.62 -9.85
CA ASN A 104 -14.03 7.54 -10.15
C ASN A 104 -13.71 6.15 -9.54
N GLN A 105 -12.73 6.06 -8.66
CA GLN A 105 -12.49 4.85 -7.87
C GLN A 105 -13.25 4.87 -6.55
N ASN A 106 -13.47 3.68 -5.97
CA ASN A 106 -13.86 3.54 -4.57
C ASN A 106 -12.60 3.53 -3.70
N PRO A 107 -12.28 4.60 -2.95
CA PRO A 107 -11.11 4.63 -2.08
C PRO A 107 -11.12 3.47 -1.10
N PHE A 108 -9.91 2.90 -0.82
CA PHE A 108 -9.66 1.83 0.13
C PHE A 108 -10.32 0.49 -0.19
N PHE A 109 -10.97 0.36 -1.36
CA PHE A 109 -11.67 -0.85 -1.76
C PHE A 109 -10.78 -1.82 -2.53
N CYS A 110 -10.89 -3.09 -2.16
CA CYS A 110 -10.37 -4.23 -2.93
C CYS A 110 -11.34 -5.42 -2.78
N LYS A 111 -11.33 -6.31 -3.75
CA LYS A 111 -12.06 -7.59 -3.69
C LYS A 111 -11.21 -8.68 -3.05
N SER A 112 -9.89 -8.51 -3.04
CA SER A 112 -8.93 -9.39 -2.38
C SER A 112 -7.70 -8.60 -1.94
N LEU A 113 -7.14 -8.86 -0.76
CA LEU A 113 -5.87 -8.27 -0.34
C LEU A 113 -4.69 -8.70 -1.22
N LYS A 114 -4.84 -9.75 -2.03
CA LYS A 114 -3.83 -10.15 -3.03
C LYS A 114 -3.61 -9.11 -4.12
N GLU A 115 -4.56 -8.19 -4.33
CA GLU A 115 -4.40 -7.09 -5.29
C GLU A 115 -3.20 -6.20 -4.93
N TYR A 116 -2.88 -6.07 -3.64
CA TYR A 116 -1.72 -5.30 -3.16
C TYR A 116 -0.38 -6.01 -3.33
N PHE A 117 -0.38 -7.30 -3.67
CA PHE A 117 0.87 -8.06 -3.82
C PHE A 117 1.72 -7.53 -4.99
N ALA A 118 1.08 -7.14 -6.08
CA ALA A 118 1.77 -6.53 -7.21
C ALA A 118 2.39 -5.16 -6.84
N ASP A 119 1.73 -4.38 -5.98
CA ASP A 119 2.27 -3.11 -5.48
C ASP A 119 3.53 -3.36 -4.65
N LEU A 120 3.49 -4.37 -3.76
CA LEU A 120 4.64 -4.77 -2.94
C LEU A 120 5.79 -5.33 -3.78
N ASP A 121 5.50 -6.21 -4.75
CA ASP A 121 6.52 -6.75 -5.66
C ASP A 121 7.22 -5.62 -6.43
N THR A 122 6.46 -4.66 -6.92
CA THR A 122 6.97 -3.50 -7.65
C THR A 122 7.84 -2.61 -6.76
N ALA A 123 7.38 -2.30 -5.53
CA ALA A 123 8.16 -1.51 -4.58
C ALA A 123 9.49 -2.19 -4.24
N LEU A 124 9.46 -3.48 -3.91
CA LEU A 124 10.64 -4.25 -3.53
C LEU A 124 11.63 -4.37 -4.70
N ALA A 125 11.14 -4.54 -5.94
CA ALA A 125 11.99 -4.54 -7.12
C ALA A 125 12.73 -3.20 -7.27
N ILE A 126 12.01 -2.08 -7.19
CA ILE A 126 12.59 -0.74 -7.28
C ILE A 126 13.63 -0.52 -6.18
N ILE A 127 13.32 -0.87 -4.93
CA ILE A 127 14.23 -0.70 -3.80
C ILE A 127 15.53 -1.49 -4.01
N LYS A 128 15.45 -2.71 -4.57
CA LYS A 128 16.60 -3.53 -4.92
C LYS A 128 17.40 -2.95 -6.09
N GLU A 129 16.72 -2.48 -7.15
CA GLU A 129 17.34 -1.81 -8.29
C GLU A 129 18.08 -0.52 -7.88
N GLU A 130 17.63 0.14 -6.82
CA GLU A 130 18.29 1.30 -6.22
C GLU A 130 19.48 0.93 -5.31
N GLY A 131 19.90 -0.34 -5.30
CA GLY A 131 21.14 -0.81 -4.65
C GLY A 131 20.97 -1.21 -3.18
N ASN A 132 19.73 -1.42 -2.69
CA ASN A 132 19.52 -1.89 -1.33
C ASN A 132 19.61 -3.42 -1.27
N ASP A 133 20.55 -3.93 -0.49
CA ASP A 133 20.81 -5.38 -0.32
C ASP A 133 19.99 -5.99 0.82
N LYS A 134 19.65 -5.18 1.84
CA LYS A 134 18.86 -5.59 3.00
C LYS A 134 17.59 -4.76 3.09
N ILE A 135 16.44 -5.43 3.13
CA ILE A 135 15.14 -4.78 3.17
C ILE A 135 14.31 -5.33 4.33
N LEU A 136 13.87 -4.45 5.22
CA LEU A 136 12.87 -4.75 6.24
C LEU A 136 11.50 -4.23 5.79
N LEU A 137 10.45 -5.03 5.97
CA LEU A 137 9.08 -4.55 5.90
C LEU A 137 8.66 -4.04 7.28
N MET A 138 8.08 -2.84 7.32
CA MET A 138 7.40 -2.30 8.49
C MET A 138 5.96 -2.04 8.11
N ALA A 139 5.00 -2.52 8.90
CA ALA A 139 3.60 -2.41 8.54
C ALA A 139 2.70 -2.09 9.73
N HIS A 140 1.66 -1.29 9.48
CA HIS A 140 0.68 -0.87 10.49
C HIS A 140 -0.72 -1.37 10.16
N SER A 141 -1.46 -1.81 11.19
CA SER A 141 -2.89 -2.13 11.10
C SER A 141 -3.22 -3.11 9.96
N THR A 142 -4.02 -2.72 8.97
CA THR A 142 -4.34 -3.54 7.77
C THR A 142 -3.09 -3.85 6.94
N GLY A 143 -2.11 -2.94 6.85
CA GLY A 143 -0.80 -3.24 6.29
C GLY A 143 -0.11 -4.40 6.99
N GLY A 144 -0.28 -4.48 8.33
CA GLY A 144 0.19 -5.59 9.17
C GLY A 144 -0.56 -6.91 8.96
N LEU A 145 -1.67 -6.93 8.23
CA LEU A 145 -2.31 -8.14 7.71
C LEU A 145 -1.84 -8.44 6.29
N ILE A 146 -1.72 -7.41 5.45
CA ILE A 146 -1.30 -7.56 4.04
C ILE A 146 0.10 -8.16 3.95
N THR A 147 1.05 -7.68 4.76
CA THR A 147 2.47 -8.07 4.65
C THR A 147 2.73 -9.53 5.03
N PRO A 148 2.25 -10.10 6.15
CA PRO A 148 2.41 -11.53 6.41
C PRO A 148 1.64 -12.39 5.39
N TYR A 149 0.46 -11.98 4.93
CA TYR A 149 -0.28 -12.68 3.88
C TYR A 149 0.48 -12.69 2.55
N TYR A 150 1.15 -11.59 2.22
CA TYR A 150 2.04 -11.51 1.07
C TYR A 150 3.24 -12.45 1.22
N LEU A 151 3.92 -12.45 2.37
CA LEU A 151 5.09 -13.29 2.60
C LEU A 151 4.76 -14.78 2.58
N ASP A 152 3.62 -15.19 3.15
CA ASP A 152 3.10 -16.57 3.05
C ASP A 152 2.95 -17.01 1.59
N SER A 153 2.49 -16.12 0.72
CA SER A 153 2.33 -16.40 -0.72
C SER A 153 3.66 -16.70 -1.43
N LYS A 154 4.80 -16.29 -0.88
CA LYS A 154 6.15 -16.50 -1.47
C LYS A 154 6.75 -17.89 -1.18
N LYS A 155 6.08 -18.72 -0.39
CA LYS A 155 6.43 -20.14 -0.13
C LYS A 155 7.90 -20.35 0.22
N GLY A 156 8.41 -19.61 1.19
CA GLY A 156 9.76 -19.76 1.72
C GLY A 156 10.87 -19.01 0.97
N LYS A 157 10.61 -18.45 -0.20
CA LYS A 157 11.54 -17.51 -0.86
C LYS A 157 11.18 -16.08 -0.51
N LEU A 158 11.57 -15.66 0.69
CA LEU A 158 11.25 -14.34 1.19
C LEU A 158 12.00 -13.24 0.42
N PRO A 159 11.31 -12.21 -0.06
CA PRO A 159 11.93 -11.09 -0.79
C PRO A 159 12.54 -10.04 0.15
N VAL A 160 12.46 -10.23 1.47
CA VAL A 160 12.88 -9.31 2.52
C VAL A 160 13.59 -10.05 3.65
N ASP A 161 14.38 -9.31 4.44
CA ASP A 161 15.20 -9.86 5.52
C ASP A 161 14.49 -9.87 6.88
N GLY A 162 13.38 -9.15 7.01
CA GLY A 162 12.60 -9.12 8.25
C GLY A 162 11.29 -8.38 8.12
N LEU A 163 10.42 -8.57 9.12
CA LEU A 163 9.09 -7.98 9.20
C LEU A 163 8.88 -7.35 10.58
N ILE A 164 8.46 -6.09 10.60
CA ILE A 164 8.10 -5.34 11.80
C ILE A 164 6.60 -5.02 11.72
N LEU A 165 5.84 -5.49 12.71
CA LEU A 165 4.39 -5.29 12.75
C LEU A 165 4.04 -4.33 13.90
N ASN A 166 3.33 -3.26 13.58
CA ASN A 166 2.76 -2.32 14.53
C ASN A 166 1.24 -2.45 14.52
N SER A 167 0.67 -2.93 15.63
CA SER A 167 -0.77 -3.11 15.80
C SER A 167 -1.43 -3.82 14.60
N PRO A 168 -0.94 -5.01 14.17
CA PRO A 168 -1.43 -5.67 12.98
C PRO A 168 -2.89 -6.09 13.14
N PHE A 169 -3.67 -5.96 12.06
CA PHE A 169 -5.09 -6.31 12.05
C PHE A 169 -5.30 -7.81 11.78
N LEU A 170 -4.78 -8.66 12.68
CA LEU A 170 -4.79 -10.12 12.51
C LEU A 170 -6.12 -10.77 12.86
N ASP A 171 -6.98 -10.06 13.57
CA ASP A 171 -8.32 -10.52 13.91
C ASP A 171 -9.28 -9.34 14.11
N TRP A 172 -10.58 -9.61 14.07
CA TRP A 172 -11.60 -8.66 14.45
C TRP A 172 -11.62 -8.51 15.98
N ASN A 173 -11.90 -7.32 16.46
CA ASN A 173 -12.07 -7.07 17.89
C ASN A 173 -13.52 -6.62 18.17
N PHE A 174 -14.44 -7.52 17.91
CA PHE A 174 -15.87 -7.33 18.14
C PHE A 174 -16.41 -8.39 19.10
N GLY A 175 -17.67 -8.27 19.51
CA GLY A 175 -18.32 -9.32 20.30
C GLY A 175 -18.61 -10.58 19.45
N TRP A 176 -18.79 -11.70 20.15
CA TRP A 176 -18.96 -13.05 19.57
C TRP A 176 -19.96 -13.10 18.40
N MET A 177 -21.12 -12.45 18.53
CA MET A 177 -22.16 -12.46 17.50
C MET A 177 -21.65 -11.82 16.19
N MET A 178 -20.94 -10.69 16.27
CA MET A 178 -20.37 -10.03 15.10
C MET A 178 -19.33 -10.91 14.42
N GLU A 179 -18.42 -11.50 15.18
CA GLU A 179 -17.29 -12.29 14.63
C GLU A 179 -17.73 -13.65 14.10
N LYS A 180 -18.64 -14.32 14.77
CA LYS A 180 -19.05 -15.71 14.43
C LYS A 180 -20.25 -15.81 13.52
N ILE A 181 -21.08 -14.76 13.43
CA ILE A 181 -22.31 -14.76 12.62
C ILE A 181 -22.29 -13.66 11.57
N VAL A 182 -22.24 -12.39 11.98
CA VAL A 182 -22.46 -11.27 11.06
C VAL A 182 -21.34 -11.16 10.02
N ILE A 183 -20.09 -11.15 10.46
CA ILE A 183 -18.93 -11.02 9.54
C ILE A 183 -18.87 -12.20 8.54
N PRO A 184 -19.00 -13.47 8.93
CA PRO A 184 -19.06 -14.58 7.98
C PRO A 184 -20.20 -14.46 6.96
N VAL A 185 -21.39 -14.04 7.39
CA VAL A 185 -22.54 -13.81 6.49
C VAL A 185 -22.23 -12.69 5.50
N VAL A 186 -21.76 -11.54 5.99
CA VAL A 186 -21.36 -10.40 5.14
C VAL A 186 -20.25 -10.80 4.19
N SER A 187 -19.27 -11.57 4.64
CA SER A 187 -18.19 -12.09 3.81
C SER A 187 -18.73 -12.99 2.68
N CYS A 188 -19.68 -13.87 2.99
CA CYS A 188 -20.32 -14.71 1.98
C CYS A 188 -21.08 -13.87 0.94
N ILE A 189 -21.84 -12.87 1.39
CA ILE A 189 -22.52 -11.90 0.51
C ILE A 189 -21.48 -11.16 -0.34
N GLY A 190 -20.36 -10.78 0.23
CA GLY A 190 -19.28 -10.05 -0.45
C GLY A 190 -18.65 -10.80 -1.62
N LYS A 191 -18.72 -12.13 -1.64
CA LYS A 191 -18.28 -12.94 -2.80
C LYS A 191 -19.19 -12.76 -4.01
N LEU A 192 -20.48 -12.59 -3.78
CA LEU A 192 -21.49 -12.47 -4.84
C LEU A 192 -21.74 -11.00 -5.20
N PHE A 193 -21.78 -10.13 -4.20
CA PHE A 193 -22.11 -8.72 -4.31
C PHE A 193 -21.01 -7.83 -3.68
N PRO A 194 -19.79 -7.80 -4.24
CA PRO A 194 -18.64 -7.15 -3.60
C PRO A 194 -18.83 -5.64 -3.40
N ASN A 195 -19.63 -4.99 -4.23
CA ASN A 195 -19.89 -3.55 -4.17
C ASN A 195 -21.03 -3.16 -3.21
N LEU A 196 -21.70 -4.13 -2.58
CA LEU A 196 -22.76 -3.85 -1.60
C LEU A 196 -22.18 -3.08 -0.41
N THR A 197 -22.72 -1.91 -0.13
CA THR A 197 -22.35 -1.14 1.06
C THR A 197 -22.96 -1.76 2.30
N VAL A 198 -22.11 -2.17 3.26
CA VAL A 198 -22.53 -2.83 4.51
C VAL A 198 -22.33 -1.95 5.74
N GLN A 199 -21.53 -0.90 5.61
CA GLN A 199 -21.37 0.15 6.62
C GLN A 199 -21.20 1.48 5.91
N GLY A 200 -21.97 2.48 6.33
CA GLY A 200 -21.85 3.86 5.85
C GLY A 200 -20.61 4.58 6.39
N TYR A 201 -20.62 5.89 6.28
CA TYR A 201 -19.59 6.73 6.89
C TYR A 201 -19.60 6.56 8.41
N GLY A 202 -18.41 6.56 9.03
CA GLY A 202 -18.25 6.60 10.47
C GLY A 202 -18.38 8.02 11.03
N ASP A 203 -18.19 8.14 12.33
CA ASP A 203 -18.00 9.44 12.96
C ASP A 203 -16.54 9.93 12.83
N ALA A 204 -16.31 11.19 13.10
CA ALA A 204 -14.98 11.81 12.98
C ALA A 204 -14.15 11.75 14.27
N SER A 205 -14.59 11.09 15.33
CA SER A 205 -13.92 11.13 16.65
C SER A 205 -12.46 10.67 16.57
N TYR A 206 -12.19 9.61 15.80
CA TYR A 206 -10.82 9.14 15.60
C TYR A 206 -9.96 10.19 14.87
N ALA A 207 -10.48 10.82 13.81
CA ALA A 207 -9.77 11.88 13.12
C ALA A 207 -9.53 13.10 14.02
N HIS A 208 -10.50 13.45 14.87
CA HIS A 208 -10.36 14.53 15.84
C HIS A 208 -9.30 14.24 16.91
N SER A 209 -9.12 12.98 17.30
CA SER A 209 -8.07 12.60 18.24
C SER A 209 -6.67 12.69 17.64
N LEU A 210 -6.54 12.64 16.31
CA LEU A 210 -5.26 12.70 15.61
C LEU A 210 -4.91 14.10 15.12
N LEU A 211 -5.87 14.86 14.59
CA LEU A 211 -5.61 16.13 13.90
C LEU A 211 -5.30 17.26 14.87
N LYS A 212 -4.19 17.98 14.60
CA LYS A 212 -3.73 19.13 15.40
C LYS A 212 -4.76 20.25 15.51
N ARG A 213 -5.60 20.44 14.47
CA ARG A 213 -6.70 21.43 14.50
C ARG A 213 -7.82 21.08 15.47
N PHE A 214 -7.80 19.89 16.08
CA PHE A 214 -8.73 19.45 17.11
C PHE A 214 -7.97 19.08 18.41
N LYS A 215 -7.83 17.77 18.71
CA LYS A 215 -7.24 17.28 19.97
C LYS A 215 -5.93 16.51 19.77
N GLY A 216 -5.46 16.34 18.54
CA GLY A 216 -4.28 15.56 18.22
C GLY A 216 -3.05 16.43 17.93
N GLU A 217 -2.02 15.80 17.41
CA GLU A 217 -0.72 16.42 17.11
C GLU A 217 -0.34 16.36 15.64
N TRP A 218 -1.13 15.64 14.80
CA TRP A 218 -0.79 15.35 13.43
C TRP A 218 -1.44 16.33 12.44
N VAL A 219 -0.71 16.59 11.36
CA VAL A 219 -1.22 17.30 10.19
C VAL A 219 -1.15 16.36 9.00
N TYR A 220 -2.29 16.11 8.36
CA TYR A 220 -2.38 15.26 7.17
C TYR A 220 -3.48 15.74 6.22
N ASN A 221 -3.44 15.29 4.97
CA ASN A 221 -4.46 15.58 3.97
C ASN A 221 -5.72 14.76 4.26
N THR A 222 -6.84 15.46 4.53
CA THR A 222 -8.11 14.82 4.88
C THR A 222 -8.89 14.28 3.68
N ASP A 223 -8.47 14.58 2.45
CA ASP A 223 -9.02 13.94 1.25
C ASP A 223 -8.39 12.55 1.03
N TRP A 224 -7.17 12.35 1.53
CA TRP A 224 -6.44 11.09 1.44
C TRP A 224 -6.62 10.18 2.66
N LYS A 225 -6.82 10.76 3.84
CA LYS A 225 -7.21 10.09 5.08
C LYS A 225 -8.48 10.73 5.58
N MET A 226 -9.60 10.16 5.18
CA MET A 226 -10.93 10.77 5.34
C MET A 226 -11.35 10.79 6.81
N MET A 227 -11.85 11.93 7.28
CA MET A 227 -12.22 12.12 8.69
C MET A 227 -13.32 11.14 9.14
N ASN A 228 -14.32 10.94 8.30
CA ASN A 228 -15.45 10.04 8.57
C ASN A 228 -15.22 8.62 7.99
N GLY A 229 -13.99 8.34 7.52
CA GLY A 229 -13.71 7.12 6.78
C GLY A 229 -14.43 7.09 5.43
N HIS A 230 -14.56 5.90 4.86
CA HIS A 230 -15.28 5.65 3.62
C HIS A 230 -16.27 4.49 3.83
N PRO A 231 -17.41 4.48 3.13
CA PRO A 231 -18.36 3.38 3.24
C PRO A 231 -17.70 2.04 2.96
N LYS A 232 -17.88 1.08 3.87
CA LYS A 232 -17.28 -0.26 3.71
C LYS A 232 -18.17 -1.14 2.85
N LYS A 233 -17.53 -1.80 1.89
CA LYS A 233 -18.16 -2.73 0.96
C LYS A 233 -18.03 -4.16 1.47
N ALA A 234 -19.02 -5.02 1.16
CA ALA A 234 -19.02 -6.43 1.54
C ALA A 234 -17.79 -7.19 0.98
N GLY A 235 -17.34 -6.84 -0.24
CA GLY A 235 -16.12 -7.41 -0.83
C GLY A 235 -14.87 -7.15 -0.02
N TRP A 236 -14.73 -5.95 0.56
CA TRP A 236 -13.60 -5.64 1.45
C TRP A 236 -13.64 -6.46 2.74
N ILE A 237 -14.83 -6.64 3.34
CA ILE A 237 -14.99 -7.51 4.52
C ILE A 237 -14.58 -8.96 4.19
N ASN A 238 -14.98 -9.46 3.01
CA ASN A 238 -14.55 -10.79 2.55
C ASN A 238 -13.03 -10.86 2.37
N ALA A 239 -12.41 -9.86 1.74
CA ALA A 239 -10.97 -9.80 1.51
C ALA A 239 -10.17 -9.85 2.83
N ILE A 240 -10.61 -9.10 3.84
CA ILE A 240 -10.01 -9.12 5.19
C ILE A 240 -10.18 -10.51 5.81
N GLN A 241 -11.38 -11.06 5.83
CA GLN A 241 -11.64 -12.34 6.48
C GLN A 241 -10.87 -13.51 5.84
N GLU A 242 -10.72 -13.51 4.52
CA GLU A 242 -9.91 -14.52 3.81
C GLU A 242 -8.43 -14.43 4.19
N ALA A 243 -7.87 -13.23 4.25
CA ALA A 243 -6.49 -13.02 4.64
C ALA A 243 -6.24 -13.39 6.11
N GLN A 244 -7.11 -12.96 7.04
CA GLN A 244 -7.02 -13.31 8.45
C GLN A 244 -7.05 -14.82 8.65
N LYS A 245 -8.00 -15.53 8.03
CA LYS A 245 -8.08 -16.99 8.09
C LYS A 245 -6.83 -17.70 7.57
N THR A 246 -6.14 -17.10 6.60
CA THR A 246 -4.89 -17.67 6.07
C THR A 246 -3.75 -17.45 7.05
N VAL A 247 -3.55 -16.21 7.49
CA VAL A 247 -2.45 -15.84 8.40
C VAL A 247 -2.59 -16.53 9.77
N GLN A 248 -3.80 -16.69 10.29
CA GLN A 248 -4.07 -17.37 11.56
C GLN A 248 -3.77 -18.88 11.56
N LYS A 249 -3.57 -19.50 10.39
CA LYS A 249 -3.13 -20.91 10.30
C LYS A 249 -1.65 -21.09 10.58
N GLY A 250 -0.91 -20.02 10.72
CA GLY A 250 0.55 -19.98 10.81
C GLY A 250 1.19 -19.78 9.43
N ILE A 251 2.21 -18.97 9.38
CA ILE A 251 3.03 -18.63 8.22
C ILE A 251 4.51 -18.95 8.52
#